data_d9ce64b0a186f4dc9e856a486dced50b
#
_entry.id   d9ce64b0a186f4dc9e856a486dced50b
#
_cell.length_a   1.000
_cell.length_b   1.000
_cell.length_c   1.000
_cell.angle_alpha   90.00
_cell.angle_beta   90.00
_cell.angle_gamma   90.00
#
_symmetry.space_group_name_H-M   'P 1'
#
loop_
_entity.id
_entity.type
_entity.pdbx_description
1 polymer ?
#
loop_
_entity_poly.entity_id
_entity_poly.type
_entity_poly.pdbx_seq_one_letter_code
_entity_poly.pdbx_strand_id
1 'polypeptide(L)'
;MSNRQQYKMKTQSIHGKLYIGVHERLKRFRAEYPEHDMSCEIHMFDGKQILIKYIITTGAVGSDRYRVHATGVAHEVLGSSNINKTSFVENCDTSAVGRCLGNFGIGIDEAYASANEIINATNGNGSIGNGRPKEKIQNNGYRGPYQRNNGEEKEKEYDEFA
;
A
#
# COMPACT_ATOMS: atom_id res chain seq x y z
N MET A 1 -9.00 -29.40 17.12
CA MET A 1 -9.21 -28.42 16.03
C MET A 1 -9.98 -27.27 16.62
N SER A 2 -9.35 -26.09 16.77
CA SER A 2 -9.99 -24.90 17.32
C SER A 2 -11.07 -24.43 16.36
N ASN A 3 -12.32 -24.36 16.85
CA ASN A 3 -13.46 -23.84 16.09
C ASN A 3 -13.30 -22.32 16.03
N ARG A 4 -12.46 -21.83 15.08
CA ARG A 4 -12.27 -20.39 14.84
C ARG A 4 -13.59 -19.84 14.33
N GLN A 5 -14.29 -19.09 15.15
CA GLN A 5 -15.51 -18.41 14.76
C GLN A 5 -15.15 -17.37 13.71
N GLN A 6 -15.56 -17.59 12.46
CA GLN A 6 -15.28 -16.69 11.36
C GLN A 6 -15.94 -15.32 11.63
N TYR A 7 -15.12 -14.28 11.72
CA TYR A 7 -15.61 -12.91 11.90
C TYR A 7 -16.24 -12.39 10.60
N LYS A 8 -17.54 -12.08 10.65
CA LYS A 8 -18.25 -11.48 9.52
C LYS A 8 -17.97 -9.98 9.45
N MET A 9 -17.16 -9.57 8.46
CA MET A 9 -16.84 -8.15 8.22
C MET A 9 -18.07 -7.38 7.71
N LYS A 10 -18.21 -6.13 8.15
CA LYS A 10 -19.22 -5.20 7.64
C LYS A 10 -18.72 -4.48 6.41
N THR A 11 -19.57 -4.40 5.39
CA THR A 11 -19.30 -3.65 4.17
C THR A 11 -19.92 -2.25 4.25
N GLN A 12 -19.29 -1.30 3.55
CA GLN A 12 -19.80 0.06 3.35
C GLN A 12 -19.98 0.28 1.83
N SER A 13 -21.07 0.94 1.46
CA SER A 13 -21.27 1.33 0.06
C SER A 13 -20.62 2.69 -0.18
N ILE A 14 -19.68 2.74 -1.15
CA ILE A 14 -19.03 3.96 -1.60
C ILE A 14 -19.22 4.04 -3.12
N HIS A 15 -19.93 5.05 -3.59
CA HIS A 15 -20.27 5.23 -5.02
C HIS A 15 -20.90 3.98 -5.68
N GLY A 16 -21.79 3.28 -4.92
CA GLY A 16 -22.48 2.07 -5.41
C GLY A 16 -21.63 0.78 -5.39
N LYS A 17 -20.39 0.83 -4.92
CA LYS A 17 -19.53 -0.34 -4.72
C LYS A 17 -19.41 -0.65 -3.24
N LEU A 18 -19.34 -1.95 -2.90
CA LEU A 18 -19.16 -2.40 -1.53
C LEU A 18 -17.68 -2.44 -1.17
N TYR A 19 -17.32 -1.89 -0.02
CA TYR A 19 -15.95 -1.87 0.51
C TYR A 19 -15.92 -2.36 1.94
N ILE A 20 -14.81 -3.03 2.29
CA ILE A 20 -14.51 -3.37 3.67
C ILE A 20 -13.49 -2.35 4.19
N GLY A 21 -13.88 -1.58 5.20
CA GLY A 21 -12.98 -0.63 5.85
C GLY A 21 -11.81 -1.32 6.55
N VAL A 22 -10.68 -0.62 6.67
CA VAL A 22 -9.46 -1.15 7.32
C VAL A 22 -9.76 -1.58 8.76
N HIS A 23 -10.61 -0.85 9.50
CA HIS A 23 -11.01 -1.19 10.86
C HIS A 23 -11.73 -2.55 10.97
N GLU A 24 -12.55 -2.93 9.98
CA GLU A 24 -13.22 -4.24 9.97
C GLU A 24 -12.24 -5.37 9.66
N ARG A 25 -11.29 -5.13 8.76
CA ARG A 25 -10.19 -6.05 8.48
C ARG A 25 -9.32 -6.28 9.73
N LEU A 26 -9.02 -5.21 10.47
CA LEU A 26 -8.24 -5.28 11.70
C LEU A 26 -8.99 -6.05 12.80
N LYS A 27 -10.31 -5.85 12.95
CA LYS A 27 -11.13 -6.64 13.89
C LYS A 27 -11.10 -8.13 13.55
N ARG A 28 -11.25 -8.47 12.27
CA ARG A 28 -11.16 -9.86 11.80
C ARG A 28 -9.78 -10.44 12.09
N PHE A 29 -8.72 -9.70 11.79
CA PHE A 29 -7.34 -10.11 12.09
C PHE A 29 -7.17 -10.45 13.57
N ARG A 30 -7.57 -9.57 14.48
CA ARG A 30 -7.46 -9.77 15.93
C ARG A 30 -8.31 -10.95 16.43
N ALA A 31 -9.47 -11.18 15.83
CA ALA A 31 -10.36 -12.29 16.22
C ALA A 31 -9.86 -13.65 15.73
N GLU A 32 -9.36 -13.74 14.50
CA GLU A 32 -8.99 -15.00 13.86
C GLU A 32 -7.52 -15.39 14.06
N TYR A 33 -6.65 -14.41 14.36
CA TYR A 33 -5.19 -14.59 14.47
C TYR A 33 -4.62 -14.00 15.76
N PRO A 34 -5.10 -14.46 16.95
CA PRO A 34 -4.67 -13.90 18.23
C PRO A 34 -3.19 -14.13 18.56
N GLU A 35 -2.56 -15.12 17.93
CA GLU A 35 -1.14 -15.45 18.08
C GLU A 35 -0.21 -14.59 17.19
N HIS A 36 -0.78 -13.73 16.32
CA HIS A 36 -0.01 -12.87 15.47
C HIS A 36 0.12 -11.47 16.06
N ASP A 37 1.30 -10.92 15.94
CA ASP A 37 1.60 -9.52 16.27
C ASP A 37 1.57 -8.66 15.02
N MET A 38 1.22 -7.38 15.20
CA MET A 38 1.33 -6.36 14.18
C MET A 38 2.13 -5.19 14.74
N SER A 39 3.24 -4.89 14.10
CA SER A 39 4.14 -3.79 14.48
C SER A 39 4.23 -2.74 13.38
N CYS A 40 4.53 -1.50 13.80
CA CYS A 40 4.71 -0.34 12.94
C CYS A 40 6.16 0.13 12.98
N GLU A 41 6.72 0.42 11.82
CA GLU A 41 8.03 1.06 11.65
C GLU A 41 7.85 2.36 10.87
N ILE A 42 8.30 3.48 11.44
CA ILE A 42 8.35 4.77 10.74
C ILE A 42 9.74 4.88 10.10
N HIS A 43 9.80 4.75 8.78
CA HIS A 43 11.05 4.80 8.02
C HIS A 43 11.47 6.21 7.65
N MET A 44 10.52 7.14 7.58
CA MET A 44 10.79 8.55 7.29
C MET A 44 9.68 9.43 7.86
N PHE A 45 10.07 10.54 8.48
CA PHE A 45 9.16 11.61 8.88
C PHE A 45 9.95 12.92 8.99
N ASP A 46 9.58 13.91 8.18
CA ASP A 46 10.21 15.25 8.18
C ASP A 46 9.21 16.40 8.40
N GLY A 47 7.99 16.06 8.84
CA GLY A 47 6.89 17.03 9.03
C GLY A 47 6.14 17.41 7.75
N LYS A 48 6.63 17.01 6.56
CA LYS A 48 5.98 17.22 5.27
C LYS A 48 5.62 15.93 4.56
N GLN A 49 6.33 14.87 4.86
CA GLN A 49 6.08 13.54 4.31
C GLN A 49 6.35 12.47 5.36
N ILE A 50 5.73 11.33 5.18
CA ILE A 50 5.85 10.17 6.07
C ILE A 50 5.85 8.88 5.27
N LEU A 51 6.75 7.95 5.65
CA LEU A 51 6.80 6.58 5.14
C LEU A 51 6.64 5.62 6.31
N ILE A 52 5.57 4.83 6.29
CA ILE A 52 5.23 3.84 7.32
C ILE A 52 5.24 2.44 6.72
N LYS A 53 5.77 1.49 7.47
CA LYS A 53 5.71 0.07 7.19
C LYS A 53 5.05 -0.66 8.35
N TYR A 54 4.05 -1.47 8.06
CA TYR A 54 3.48 -2.44 8.98
C TYR A 54 3.98 -3.85 8.67
N ILE A 55 4.14 -4.66 9.72
CA ILE A 55 4.64 -6.03 9.64
C ILE A 55 3.74 -6.91 10.50
N ILE A 56 3.25 -8.02 9.94
CA ILE A 56 2.56 -9.07 10.70
C ILE A 56 3.54 -10.21 10.93
N THR A 57 3.70 -10.62 12.20
CA THR A 57 4.65 -11.65 12.61
C THR A 57 4.04 -12.66 13.58
N THR A 58 4.72 -13.80 13.76
CA THR A 58 4.51 -14.73 14.88
C THR A 58 5.83 -14.98 15.57
N GLY A 59 5.77 -15.33 16.87
CA GLY A 59 6.95 -15.58 17.69
C GLY A 59 7.69 -14.30 18.08
N ALA A 60 8.45 -14.36 19.17
CA ALA A 60 9.26 -13.23 19.62
C ALA A 60 10.42 -12.97 18.65
N VAL A 61 10.76 -11.70 18.46
CA VAL A 61 11.92 -11.28 17.65
C VAL A 61 13.20 -11.96 18.17
N GLY A 62 13.95 -12.56 17.26
CA GLY A 62 15.18 -13.30 17.58
C GLY A 62 14.97 -14.75 18.03
N SER A 63 13.74 -15.24 18.13
CA SER A 63 13.47 -16.66 18.40
C SER A 63 13.40 -17.50 17.12
N ASP A 64 13.62 -18.82 17.23
CA ASP A 64 13.48 -19.77 16.12
C ASP A 64 12.06 -19.83 15.57
N ARG A 65 11.08 -19.33 16.32
CA ARG A 65 9.66 -19.28 15.94
C ARG A 65 9.27 -17.97 15.25
N TYR A 66 10.17 -17.01 15.20
CA TYR A 66 9.89 -15.73 14.55
C TYR A 66 9.68 -15.92 13.04
N ARG A 67 8.53 -15.46 12.55
CA ARG A 67 8.18 -15.48 11.13
C ARG A 67 7.49 -14.19 10.76
N VAL A 68 7.89 -13.62 9.63
CA VAL A 68 7.18 -12.52 8.96
C VAL A 68 6.16 -13.13 8.01
N HIS A 69 4.90 -12.77 8.16
CA HIS A 69 3.80 -13.28 7.33
C HIS A 69 3.35 -12.29 6.26
N ALA A 70 3.35 -11.00 6.60
CA ALA A 70 3.00 -9.96 5.65
C ALA A 70 3.64 -8.62 6.02
N THR A 71 3.79 -7.77 5.03
CA THR A 71 4.19 -6.36 5.19
C THR A 71 3.29 -5.47 4.37
N GLY A 72 3.11 -4.21 4.81
CA GLY A 72 2.40 -3.18 4.06
C GLY A 72 3.11 -1.84 4.23
N VAL A 73 3.35 -1.14 3.13
CA VAL A 73 4.06 0.15 3.13
C VAL A 73 3.15 1.22 2.56
N ALA A 74 3.15 2.40 3.16
CA ALA A 74 2.51 3.59 2.64
C ALA A 74 3.43 4.80 2.75
N HIS A 75 3.28 5.73 1.81
CA HIS A 75 3.97 7.01 1.79
C HIS A 75 2.93 8.09 1.49
N GLU A 76 2.89 9.12 2.34
CA GLU A 76 2.00 10.26 2.15
C GLU A 76 2.78 11.58 2.29
N VAL A 77 2.31 12.59 1.55
CA VAL A 77 2.90 13.93 1.53
C VAL A 77 1.84 14.94 1.93
N LEU A 78 2.18 15.84 2.86
CA LEU A 78 1.31 16.93 3.30
C LEU A 78 0.78 17.72 2.10
N GLY A 79 -0.54 17.87 2.02
CA GLY A 79 -1.19 18.65 0.96
C GLY A 79 -1.36 17.94 -0.38
N SER A 80 -0.87 16.71 -0.57
CA SER A 80 -0.97 15.95 -1.83
C SER A 80 -2.42 15.57 -2.21
N SER A 81 -3.32 15.53 -1.25
CA SER A 81 -4.76 15.27 -1.43
C SER A 81 -5.57 16.06 -0.41
N ASN A 82 -6.91 16.04 -0.54
CA ASN A 82 -7.76 16.75 0.43
C ASN A 82 -7.60 16.23 1.86
N ILE A 83 -7.48 14.91 2.05
CA ILE A 83 -7.25 14.31 3.37
C ILE A 83 -5.84 14.65 3.88
N ASN A 84 -4.86 14.70 2.99
CA ASN A 84 -3.46 14.96 3.36
C ASN A 84 -3.16 16.43 3.69
N LYS A 85 -4.13 17.34 3.53
CA LYS A 85 -3.99 18.73 4.01
C LYS A 85 -3.96 18.81 5.53
N THR A 86 -4.66 17.92 6.22
CA THR A 86 -4.83 17.94 7.68
C THR A 86 -4.47 16.65 8.37
N SER A 87 -4.47 15.52 7.66
CA SER A 87 -4.41 14.16 8.26
C SER A 87 -3.51 13.21 7.45
N PHE A 88 -2.39 13.72 6.93
CA PHE A 88 -1.50 12.88 6.10
C PHE A 88 -0.82 11.76 6.89
N VAL A 89 -0.58 11.97 8.19
CA VAL A 89 0.02 10.95 9.07
C VAL A 89 -0.98 9.81 9.29
N GLU A 90 -2.20 10.12 9.69
CA GLU A 90 -3.27 9.15 9.94
C GLU A 90 -3.69 8.43 8.66
N ASN A 91 -3.67 9.13 7.53
CA ASN A 91 -3.94 8.54 6.23
C ASN A 91 -2.85 7.54 5.83
N CYS A 92 -1.58 7.88 6.07
CA CYS A 92 -0.45 7.00 5.83
C CYS A 92 -0.54 5.74 6.71
N ASP A 93 -0.80 5.90 8.00
CA ASP A 93 -0.97 4.81 8.95
C ASP A 93 -2.07 3.84 8.50
N THR A 94 -3.27 4.36 8.25
CA THR A 94 -4.41 3.57 7.78
C THR A 94 -4.14 2.85 6.47
N SER A 95 -3.46 3.51 5.53
CA SER A 95 -3.08 2.93 4.23
C SER A 95 -2.08 1.79 4.39
N ALA A 96 -1.08 1.95 5.25
CA ALA A 96 -0.06 0.93 5.51
C ALA A 96 -0.68 -0.31 6.19
N VAL A 97 -1.54 -0.12 7.20
CA VAL A 97 -2.31 -1.21 7.84
C VAL A 97 -3.18 -1.93 6.82
N GLY A 98 -3.93 -1.20 6.00
CA GLY A 98 -4.82 -1.78 4.99
C GLY A 98 -4.07 -2.65 3.98
N ARG A 99 -2.89 -2.21 3.52
CA ARG A 99 -2.01 -2.98 2.62
C ARG A 99 -1.43 -4.22 3.30
N CYS A 100 -1.00 -4.08 4.56
CA CYS A 100 -0.46 -5.20 5.33
C CYS A 100 -1.50 -6.30 5.54
N LEU A 101 -2.73 -5.94 5.93
CA LEU A 101 -3.84 -6.86 6.09
C LEU A 101 -4.26 -7.50 4.74
N GLY A 102 -4.26 -6.73 3.65
CA GLY A 102 -4.50 -7.26 2.31
C GLY A 102 -3.44 -8.28 1.90
N ASN A 103 -2.15 -7.99 2.09
CA ASN A 103 -1.05 -8.90 1.80
C ASN A 103 -1.08 -10.16 2.69
N PHE A 104 -1.64 -10.06 3.90
CA PHE A 104 -1.91 -11.20 4.78
C PHE A 104 -3.11 -12.06 4.32
N GLY A 105 -3.94 -11.56 3.43
CA GLY A 105 -5.10 -12.28 2.88
C GLY A 105 -6.44 -11.89 3.49
N ILE A 106 -6.54 -10.78 4.25
CA ILE A 106 -7.78 -10.33 4.84
C ILE A 106 -8.46 -9.28 3.94
N GLY A 107 -9.65 -9.62 3.43
CA GLY A 107 -10.48 -8.74 2.62
C GLY A 107 -10.00 -8.55 1.19
N ILE A 108 -9.27 -9.53 0.63
CA ILE A 108 -8.84 -9.54 -0.77
C ILE A 108 -9.96 -9.87 -1.75
N ASP A 109 -10.99 -10.59 -1.31
CA ASP A 109 -12.10 -11.02 -2.18
C ASP A 109 -12.98 -9.86 -2.66
N GLU A 110 -12.83 -8.65 -2.07
CA GLU A 110 -13.73 -7.51 -2.30
C GLU A 110 -13.01 -6.19 -2.68
N ALA A 111 -11.97 -6.21 -3.47
CA ALA A 111 -11.16 -5.08 -3.96
C ALA A 111 -9.91 -4.74 -3.13
N TYR A 112 -8.77 -4.92 -3.76
CA TYR A 112 -7.42 -4.67 -3.22
C TYR A 112 -7.10 -3.18 -2.98
N ALA A 113 -7.90 -2.27 -3.53
CA ALA A 113 -7.72 -0.84 -3.33
C ALA A 113 -8.32 -0.38 -2.00
N SER A 114 -7.62 0.46 -1.24
CA SER A 114 -8.22 1.10 -0.08
C SER A 114 -9.37 2.03 -0.52
N ALA A 115 -10.40 2.19 0.32
CA ALA A 115 -11.51 3.10 0.02
C ALA A 115 -11.01 4.52 -0.34
N ASN A 116 -9.92 4.97 0.27
CA ASN A 116 -9.30 6.27 0.00
C ASN A 116 -8.63 6.35 -1.37
N GLU A 117 -7.97 5.27 -1.83
CA GLU A 117 -7.38 5.23 -3.19
C GLU A 117 -8.46 5.35 -4.26
N ILE A 118 -9.61 4.74 -4.02
CA ILE A 118 -10.74 4.81 -4.95
C ILE A 118 -11.41 6.18 -4.91
N ILE A 119 -11.61 6.77 -3.73
CA ILE A 119 -12.14 8.14 -3.58
C ILE A 119 -11.20 9.14 -4.25
N ASN A 120 -9.89 9.00 -4.08
CA ASN A 120 -8.91 9.89 -4.73
C ASN A 120 -8.88 9.71 -6.24
N ALA A 121 -9.00 8.49 -6.75
CA ALA A 121 -9.10 8.23 -8.19
C ALA A 121 -10.40 8.76 -8.81
N THR A 122 -11.52 8.76 -8.06
CA THR A 122 -12.82 9.26 -8.54
C THR A 122 -12.98 10.77 -8.42
N ASN A 123 -12.36 11.40 -7.40
CA ASN A 123 -12.38 12.86 -7.25
C ASN A 123 -11.43 13.60 -8.21
N GLY A 124 -10.49 12.87 -8.83
CA GLY A 124 -9.59 13.41 -9.86
C GLY A 124 -10.13 13.39 -11.29
N ASN A 125 -11.24 12.69 -11.56
CA ASN A 125 -11.81 12.61 -12.91
C ASN A 125 -13.35 12.53 -12.85
N GLY A 126 -14.00 13.65 -13.06
CA GLY A 126 -15.39 13.67 -13.48
C GLY A 126 -15.51 12.98 -14.84
N SER A 127 -16.44 12.00 -14.93
CA SER A 127 -16.93 11.37 -16.15
C SER A 127 -16.16 10.13 -16.64
N ILE A 128 -16.61 8.96 -16.20
CA ILE A 128 -16.44 7.75 -17.01
C ILE A 128 -17.74 7.58 -17.84
N GLY A 129 -17.79 8.28 -18.95
CA GLY A 129 -18.69 7.96 -20.05
C GLY A 129 -18.14 6.76 -20.84
N ASN A 130 -18.97 5.76 -21.13
CA ASN A 130 -18.71 4.70 -22.09
C ASN A 130 -18.34 5.30 -23.47
N GLY A 131 -17.05 5.39 -23.75
CA GLY A 131 -16.53 5.83 -25.04
C GLY A 131 -15.04 5.52 -25.11
N ARG A 132 -14.64 4.69 -26.06
CA ARG A 132 -13.22 4.45 -26.38
C ARG A 132 -12.48 5.78 -26.50
N PRO A 133 -11.36 6.01 -25.79
CA PRO A 133 -10.56 7.18 -26.02
C PRO A 133 -9.87 7.08 -27.38
N LYS A 134 -10.12 8.04 -28.27
CA LYS A 134 -9.24 8.31 -29.40
C LYS A 134 -7.97 8.95 -28.83
N GLU A 135 -6.85 8.29 -29.05
CA GLU A 135 -5.52 8.77 -28.73
C GLU A 135 -5.30 10.18 -29.29
N LYS A 136 -5.01 11.13 -28.41
CA LYS A 136 -4.14 12.26 -28.69
C LYS A 136 -3.08 12.30 -27.62
N ILE A 137 -1.99 11.61 -27.88
CA ILE A 137 -0.75 11.74 -27.10
C ILE A 137 -0.17 13.10 -27.42
N GLN A 138 -0.39 14.09 -26.53
CA GLN A 138 0.46 15.25 -26.48
C GLN A 138 1.63 14.93 -25.55
N ASN A 139 2.78 14.74 -26.15
CA ASN A 139 4.07 14.51 -25.55
C ASN A 139 4.49 15.74 -24.75
N ASN A 140 4.11 15.85 -23.47
CA ASN A 140 4.74 16.78 -22.53
C ASN A 140 5.85 16.02 -21.80
N GLY A 141 7.09 16.34 -22.19
CA GLY A 141 8.33 15.69 -21.84
C GLY A 141 8.62 15.55 -20.34
N TYR A 142 8.06 14.55 -19.70
CA TYR A 142 8.55 14.03 -18.45
C TYR A 142 9.53 12.90 -18.76
N ARG A 143 10.82 13.20 -18.86
CA ARG A 143 11.87 12.18 -18.93
C ARG A 143 12.08 11.63 -17.52
N GLY A 144 11.56 10.44 -17.24
CA GLY A 144 11.91 9.68 -16.04
C GLY A 144 13.42 9.34 -16.01
N PRO A 145 14.02 9.11 -14.83
CA PRO A 145 15.47 8.96 -14.66
C PRO A 145 16.06 7.63 -15.17
N TYR A 146 15.31 6.80 -15.87
CA TYR A 146 15.81 5.53 -16.42
C TYR A 146 15.61 5.46 -17.93
N GLN A 147 16.49 6.12 -18.71
CA GLN A 147 16.75 5.72 -20.09
C GLN A 147 17.92 4.75 -20.11
N ARG A 148 17.68 3.50 -20.50
CA ARG A 148 18.75 2.59 -20.93
C ARG A 148 19.40 3.20 -22.17
N ASN A 149 20.66 3.58 -22.05
CA ASN A 149 21.49 3.86 -23.20
C ASN A 149 21.82 2.51 -23.87
N ASN A 150 21.21 2.23 -25.03
CA ASN A 150 21.74 1.30 -25.99
C ASN A 150 22.81 2.07 -26.79
N GLY A 151 24.06 1.82 -26.50
CA GLY A 151 25.16 2.43 -27.23
C GLY A 151 26.50 2.01 -26.66
N GLU A 152 27.11 1.02 -27.34
CA GLU A 152 28.55 0.71 -27.45
C GLU A 152 29.34 0.40 -26.15
N GLU A 153 29.51 -0.89 -25.91
CA GLU A 153 30.59 -1.43 -25.10
C GLU A 153 31.92 -1.02 -25.72
N LYS A 154 32.69 -0.18 -25.05
CA LYS A 154 34.12 -0.06 -25.18
C LYS A 154 34.74 -0.80 -24.02
N GLU A 155 35.39 -1.93 -24.34
CA GLU A 155 36.32 -2.66 -23.48
C GLU A 155 37.32 -1.68 -22.86
N LYS A 156 37.35 -1.61 -21.53
CA LYS A 156 38.46 -1.03 -20.78
C LYS A 156 39.33 -2.17 -20.26
N GLU A 157 40.47 -2.30 -20.90
CA GLU A 157 41.65 -3.04 -20.49
C GLU A 157 42.05 -2.62 -19.06
N TYR A 158 42.04 -3.56 -18.11
CA TYR A 158 42.59 -3.34 -16.77
C TYR A 158 44.06 -3.74 -16.81
N ASP A 159 44.95 -2.74 -16.71
CA ASP A 159 46.36 -2.93 -16.43
C ASP A 159 46.53 -3.51 -15.02
N GLU A 160 47.18 -4.68 -14.97
CA GLU A 160 47.71 -5.28 -13.76
C GLU A 160 48.82 -4.41 -13.19
N PHE A 161 48.68 -3.98 -11.96
CA PHE A 161 49.78 -3.42 -11.21
C PHE A 161 50.49 -4.52 -10.41
N ALA A 162 51.76 -4.68 -10.71
CA ALA A 162 52.76 -5.42 -9.97
C ALA A 162 52.99 -4.87 -8.55
#